data_2a9242358e0e455faede34749978d767
#
_entry.id   2a9242358e0e455faede34749978d767
#
_cell.length_a   1.000
_cell.length_b   1.000
_cell.length_c   1.000
_cell.angle_alpha   90.00
_cell.angle_beta   90.00
_cell.angle_gamma   90.00
#
_symmetry.space_group_name_H-M   'P 1'
#
loop_
_entity.id
_entity.type
_entity.pdbx_description
1 polymer ?
#
loop_
_entity_poly.entity_id
_entity_poly.type
_entity_poly.pdbx_seq_one_letter_code
_entity_poly.pdbx_strand_id
1 'polypeptide(L)'
;IVNTDHGFLMGEHDWWAKVVTPFFQEIAHIPFWAYDPRNPENINQERNALVQTIDLAPTILDFFDISLTEDMQGKPIFDSMTEDKEIRKASLYGVMGGQVNVTDGQYVYMRANTTEDNTPLFDYTLMPTHMKKRFSPRELQEWERVEGFGFMKGYKVMQIPTRTPPVFYSKDNPLGKGRTATLLFDVQADPGQTKPLDDQEIEIHMIKLMIREMARNECPSEQYVRLGLPEAVRLGKGHGDDVIEMPSDNKIKEACVLKKPQGIESADHGAEGFPKMPFQKVAWEGEKTLDSPTFPDNLKLRPGYLFSQTKEVPEKT
;
A
#
# COMPACT_ATOMS: atom_id res chain seq x y z
N ILE A 1 -0.41 6.72 -20.70
CA ILE A 1 -0.26 5.99 -19.44
C ILE A 1 -1.37 4.96 -19.36
N VAL A 2 -1.02 3.72 -19.04
CA VAL A 2 -1.95 2.61 -18.76
C VAL A 2 -1.59 2.02 -17.40
N ASN A 3 -2.55 1.97 -16.49
CA ASN A 3 -2.41 1.40 -15.17
C ASN A 3 -3.78 0.92 -14.64
N THR A 4 -3.79 0.37 -13.43
CA THR A 4 -5.01 0.05 -12.67
C THR A 4 -4.98 0.75 -11.32
N ASP A 5 -6.12 0.80 -10.63
CA ASP A 5 -6.26 1.38 -9.28
C ASP A 5 -5.68 0.47 -8.19
N HIS A 6 -5.76 -0.85 -8.35
CA HIS A 6 -5.21 -1.88 -7.46
C HIS A 6 -5.12 -3.21 -8.19
N GLY A 7 -4.34 -4.14 -7.65
CA GLY A 7 -4.34 -5.53 -8.06
C GLY A 7 -5.45 -6.36 -7.41
N PHE A 8 -5.34 -7.68 -7.52
CA PHE A 8 -6.34 -8.61 -7.00
C PHE A 8 -5.71 -9.98 -6.75
N LEU A 9 -5.96 -10.59 -5.59
CA LEU A 9 -5.58 -11.97 -5.29
C LEU A 9 -6.57 -12.92 -5.95
N MET A 10 -6.06 -13.88 -6.71
CA MET A 10 -6.85 -14.88 -7.44
C MET A 10 -6.60 -16.31 -6.94
N GLY A 11 -6.27 -16.46 -5.67
CA GLY A 11 -5.93 -17.72 -5.02
C GLY A 11 -4.56 -17.67 -4.37
N GLU A 12 -3.73 -16.69 -4.67
CA GLU A 12 -2.46 -16.45 -3.99
C GLU A 12 -2.73 -16.22 -2.49
N HIS A 13 -1.83 -16.68 -1.65
CA HIS A 13 -1.97 -16.59 -0.18
C HIS A 13 -3.28 -17.18 0.33
N ASP A 14 -3.84 -18.17 -0.38
CA ASP A 14 -5.14 -18.80 -0.10
C ASP A 14 -6.30 -17.80 -0.02
N TRP A 15 -6.28 -16.72 -0.84
CA TRP A 15 -7.25 -15.67 -0.80
C TRP A 15 -7.73 -15.19 -2.18
N TRP A 16 -9.00 -14.75 -2.20
CA TRP A 16 -9.64 -14.13 -3.38
C TRP A 16 -10.20 -12.77 -2.98
N ALA A 17 -9.48 -11.70 -3.15
CA ALA A 17 -9.96 -10.35 -2.92
C ALA A 17 -8.91 -9.27 -3.21
N LYS A 18 -9.33 -8.00 -3.06
CA LYS A 18 -8.49 -6.82 -3.23
C LYS A 18 -8.36 -5.96 -1.97
N VAL A 19 -9.28 -6.09 -1.02
CA VAL A 19 -9.37 -5.22 0.18
C VAL A 19 -8.99 -5.95 1.46
N VAL A 20 -8.15 -6.96 1.36
CA VAL A 20 -7.75 -7.77 2.52
C VAL A 20 -6.27 -7.57 2.77
N THR A 21 -5.93 -7.24 4.00
CA THR A 21 -4.54 -7.19 4.46
C THR A 21 -4.03 -8.61 4.80
N PRO A 22 -2.74 -8.88 4.61
CA PRO A 22 -1.69 -8.00 4.12
C PRO A 22 -1.84 -7.64 2.64
N PHE A 23 -1.36 -6.45 2.24
CA PHE A 23 -1.35 -6.04 0.84
C PHE A 23 -0.06 -6.53 0.17
N PHE A 24 -0.12 -7.76 -0.29
CA PHE A 24 0.95 -8.41 -1.05
C PHE A 24 1.18 -7.75 -2.42
N GLN A 25 2.25 -8.14 -3.11
CA GLN A 25 2.63 -7.59 -4.40
C GLN A 25 1.50 -7.67 -5.44
N GLU A 26 0.71 -8.73 -5.42
CA GLU A 26 -0.43 -8.93 -6.34
C GLU A 26 -1.50 -7.83 -6.20
N ILE A 27 -1.54 -7.16 -5.04
CA ILE A 27 -2.46 -6.04 -4.79
C ILE A 27 -1.77 -4.68 -4.97
N ALA A 28 -0.54 -4.55 -4.45
CA ALA A 28 0.13 -3.26 -4.30
C ALA A 28 1.04 -2.90 -5.47
N HIS A 29 1.70 -3.89 -6.10
CA HIS A 29 2.57 -3.70 -7.24
C HIS A 29 1.77 -3.79 -8.54
N ILE A 30 1.06 -2.71 -8.84
CA ILE A 30 0.15 -2.63 -9.98
C ILE A 30 0.91 -2.51 -11.29
N PRO A 31 0.37 -3.06 -12.40
CA PRO A 31 0.88 -2.85 -13.74
C PRO A 31 0.89 -1.36 -14.10
N PHE A 32 2.00 -0.90 -14.66
CA PHE A 32 2.14 0.50 -15.06
C PHE A 32 2.96 0.60 -16.36
N TRP A 33 2.39 1.22 -17.37
CA TRP A 33 3.06 1.52 -18.64
C TRP A 33 2.88 3.00 -18.96
N ALA A 34 3.95 3.66 -19.33
CA ALA A 34 3.93 5.04 -19.76
C ALA A 34 4.70 5.20 -21.08
N TYR A 35 4.19 6.05 -21.96
CA TYR A 35 4.83 6.45 -23.20
C TYR A 35 4.86 7.96 -23.27
N ASP A 36 6.05 8.52 -23.52
CA ASP A 36 6.24 9.94 -23.76
C ASP A 36 6.57 10.17 -25.25
N PRO A 37 5.65 10.76 -26.04
CA PRO A 37 5.88 11.01 -27.46
C PRO A 37 7.02 12.00 -27.75
N ARG A 38 7.48 12.72 -26.73
CA ARG A 38 8.63 13.64 -26.85
C ARG A 38 9.97 12.91 -26.88
N ASN A 39 9.98 11.67 -26.39
CA ASN A 39 11.15 10.78 -26.33
C ASN A 39 10.80 9.40 -26.90
N PRO A 40 10.49 9.31 -28.22
CA PRO A 40 9.96 8.09 -28.85
C PRO A 40 10.95 6.93 -28.85
N GLU A 41 12.24 7.18 -28.65
CA GLU A 41 13.28 6.16 -28.56
C GLU A 41 13.23 5.36 -27.24
N ASN A 42 12.60 5.89 -26.19
CA ASN A 42 12.48 5.24 -24.90
C ASN A 42 11.26 4.30 -24.82
N ILE A 43 11.21 3.34 -25.75
CA ILE A 43 10.18 2.31 -25.80
C ILE A 43 10.74 0.95 -25.42
N ASN A 44 9.88 0.03 -24.96
CA ASN A 44 10.24 -1.34 -24.59
C ASN A 44 11.36 -1.40 -23.54
N GLN A 45 11.38 -0.46 -22.62
CA GLN A 45 12.33 -0.39 -21.51
C GLN A 45 11.61 -0.71 -20.20
N GLU A 46 12.25 -1.53 -19.37
CA GLU A 46 11.85 -1.69 -17.98
C GLU A 46 12.62 -0.68 -17.11
N ARG A 47 11.96 -0.18 -16.07
CA ARG A 47 12.51 0.78 -15.11
C ARG A 47 12.29 0.25 -13.70
N ASN A 48 13.32 0.43 -12.85
CA ASN A 48 13.31 -0.05 -11.48
C ASN A 48 13.04 1.07 -10.47
N ALA A 49 13.12 2.32 -10.90
CA ALA A 49 12.83 3.47 -10.06
C ALA A 49 11.41 3.40 -9.49
N LEU A 50 11.29 3.56 -8.16
CA LEU A 50 10.00 3.53 -7.48
C LEU A 50 9.11 4.69 -7.92
N VAL A 51 7.92 4.36 -8.42
CA VAL A 51 6.85 5.30 -8.73
C VAL A 51 5.57 4.91 -8.01
N GLN A 52 4.68 5.87 -7.78
CA GLN A 52 3.40 5.68 -7.12
C GLN A 52 2.27 6.33 -7.92
N THR A 53 1.04 5.93 -7.68
CA THR A 53 -0.14 6.55 -8.33
C THR A 53 -0.28 8.04 -8.05
N ILE A 54 0.26 8.54 -6.93
CA ILE A 54 0.32 9.99 -6.64
C ILE A 54 1.19 10.78 -7.63
N ASP A 55 2.06 10.11 -8.38
CA ASP A 55 2.92 10.72 -9.38
C ASP A 55 2.22 11.00 -10.72
N LEU A 56 1.05 10.41 -10.92
CA LEU A 56 0.31 10.56 -12.17
C LEU A 56 -0.13 12.02 -12.42
N ALA A 57 -0.72 12.64 -11.41
CA ALA A 57 -1.18 14.02 -11.53
C ALA A 57 -0.04 15.00 -11.81
N PRO A 58 1.07 15.04 -11.03
CA PRO A 58 2.21 15.89 -11.34
C PRO A 58 2.84 15.57 -12.70
N THR A 59 2.90 14.31 -13.11
CA THR A 59 3.42 13.93 -14.44
C THR A 59 2.57 14.52 -15.57
N ILE A 60 1.24 14.46 -15.43
CA ILE A 60 0.32 15.02 -16.44
C ILE A 60 0.42 16.54 -16.49
N LEU A 61 0.49 17.20 -15.35
CA LEU A 61 0.65 18.66 -15.31
C LEU A 61 1.96 19.09 -15.94
N ASP A 62 3.06 18.45 -15.60
CA ASP A 62 4.39 18.72 -16.15
C ASP A 62 4.44 18.46 -17.67
N PHE A 63 3.75 17.42 -18.16
CA PHE A 63 3.63 17.17 -19.61
C PHE A 63 3.00 18.35 -20.38
N PHE A 64 2.09 19.06 -19.75
CA PHE A 64 1.42 20.23 -20.34
C PHE A 64 2.01 21.57 -19.90
N ASP A 65 3.22 21.61 -19.34
CA ASP A 65 3.89 22.81 -18.82
C ASP A 65 3.05 23.58 -17.79
N ILE A 66 2.23 22.86 -17.00
CA ILE A 66 1.41 23.44 -15.93
C ILE A 66 2.16 23.30 -14.61
N SER A 67 2.31 24.41 -13.90
CA SER A 67 2.96 24.41 -12.59
C SER A 67 2.27 23.48 -11.59
N LEU A 68 3.05 22.70 -10.85
CA LEU A 68 2.54 21.85 -9.78
C LEU A 68 2.01 22.69 -8.63
N THR A 69 0.99 22.18 -7.93
CA THR A 69 0.51 22.81 -6.71
C THR A 69 1.41 22.46 -5.53
N GLU A 70 1.46 23.34 -4.53
CA GLU A 70 2.29 23.13 -3.33
C GLU A 70 1.87 21.91 -2.51
N ASP A 71 0.60 21.47 -2.64
CA ASP A 71 0.03 20.33 -1.91
C ASP A 71 0.39 19.00 -2.55
N MET A 72 0.92 18.97 -3.77
CA MET A 72 1.30 17.73 -4.44
C MET A 72 2.56 17.13 -3.80
N GLN A 73 2.45 15.90 -3.35
CA GLN A 73 3.57 15.13 -2.80
C GLN A 73 4.19 14.17 -3.84
N GLY A 74 3.44 13.84 -4.89
CA GLY A 74 3.95 13.11 -6.04
C GLY A 74 4.94 13.92 -6.85
N LYS A 75 5.73 13.25 -7.69
CA LYS A 75 6.75 13.85 -8.55
C LYS A 75 6.53 13.44 -10.00
N PRO A 76 6.87 14.30 -10.99
CA PRO A 76 6.89 13.87 -12.39
C PRO A 76 7.85 12.71 -12.59
N ILE A 77 7.47 11.74 -13.43
CA ILE A 77 8.24 10.49 -13.62
C ILE A 77 9.13 10.50 -14.86
N PHE A 78 9.26 11.60 -15.58
CA PHE A 78 9.98 11.62 -16.87
C PHE A 78 11.45 11.22 -16.74
N ASP A 79 12.15 11.66 -15.69
CA ASP A 79 13.53 11.25 -15.42
C ASP A 79 13.62 9.73 -15.14
N SER A 80 12.63 9.16 -14.46
CA SER A 80 12.56 7.71 -14.24
C SER A 80 12.29 6.96 -15.54
N MET A 81 11.46 7.51 -16.44
CA MET A 81 11.18 6.90 -17.74
C MET A 81 12.40 6.90 -18.67
N THR A 82 13.19 7.97 -18.69
CA THR A 82 14.31 8.14 -19.61
C THR A 82 15.60 7.51 -19.10
N GLU A 83 15.92 7.68 -17.82
CA GLU A 83 17.24 7.37 -17.23
C GLU A 83 17.17 6.37 -16.07
N ASP A 84 16.00 5.82 -15.75
CA ASP A 84 15.75 5.02 -14.54
C ASP A 84 16.17 5.75 -13.25
N LYS A 85 16.03 7.07 -13.25
CA LYS A 85 16.47 7.89 -12.13
C LYS A 85 15.50 7.76 -10.96
N GLU A 86 16.08 7.54 -9.80
CA GLU A 86 15.33 7.44 -8.54
C GLU A 86 14.69 8.79 -8.17
N ILE A 87 13.36 8.82 -8.05
CA ILE A 87 12.60 10.00 -7.57
C ILE A 87 12.20 9.88 -6.10
N ARG A 88 12.29 8.68 -5.53
CA ARG A 88 12.07 8.40 -4.09
C ARG A 88 12.84 7.17 -3.66
N LYS A 89 13.19 7.14 -2.36
CA LYS A 89 13.90 6.01 -1.75
C LYS A 89 12.98 4.96 -1.17
N ALA A 90 11.73 5.33 -0.88
CA ALA A 90 10.74 4.42 -0.32
C ALA A 90 9.34 4.88 -0.66
N SER A 91 8.39 3.95 -0.59
CA SER A 91 6.97 4.19 -0.83
C SER A 91 6.15 3.59 0.30
N LEU A 92 5.21 4.38 0.86
CA LEU A 92 4.21 3.90 1.81
C LEU A 92 2.94 3.48 1.09
N TYR A 93 2.31 2.42 1.57
CA TYR A 93 0.98 2.01 1.13
C TYR A 93 0.24 1.24 2.23
N GLY A 94 -1.07 1.13 2.10
CA GLY A 94 -1.88 0.46 3.10
C GLY A 94 -3.33 0.92 3.06
N VAL A 95 -4.06 0.59 4.11
CA VAL A 95 -5.45 1.01 4.34
C VAL A 95 -5.60 1.46 5.79
N MET A 96 -6.51 2.41 6.01
CA MET A 96 -6.81 2.89 7.36
C MET A 96 -7.09 1.74 8.32
N GLY A 97 -6.40 1.74 9.46
CA GLY A 97 -6.50 0.71 10.49
C GLY A 97 -5.87 -0.64 10.13
N GLY A 98 -5.34 -0.79 8.92
CA GLY A 98 -4.55 -1.95 8.51
C GLY A 98 -3.08 -1.82 8.90
N GLN A 99 -2.27 -2.74 8.36
CA GLN A 99 -0.83 -2.61 8.39
C GLN A 99 -0.41 -1.37 7.60
N VAL A 100 0.61 -0.67 8.08
CA VAL A 100 1.35 0.29 7.28
C VAL A 100 2.50 -0.44 6.61
N ASN A 101 2.59 -0.33 5.31
CA ASN A 101 3.61 -1.00 4.52
C ASN A 101 4.57 0.01 3.93
N VAL A 102 5.84 -0.36 3.86
CA VAL A 102 6.89 0.39 3.16
C VAL A 102 7.68 -0.53 2.27
N THR A 103 8.07 -0.02 1.10
CA THR A 103 9.00 -0.70 0.20
C THR A 103 10.08 0.26 -0.29
N ASP A 104 11.29 -0.26 -0.50
CA ASP A 104 12.39 0.41 -1.20
C ASP A 104 12.63 -0.16 -2.61
N GLY A 105 11.75 -1.08 -3.06
CA GLY A 105 11.84 -1.77 -4.35
C GLY A 105 12.48 -3.16 -4.26
N GLN A 106 13.27 -3.43 -3.23
CA GLN A 106 13.81 -4.75 -2.93
C GLN A 106 13.09 -5.40 -1.75
N TYR A 107 12.92 -4.65 -0.67
CA TYR A 107 12.27 -5.15 0.53
C TYR A 107 10.87 -4.58 0.68
N VAL A 108 9.98 -5.37 1.27
CA VAL A 108 8.64 -4.95 1.72
C VAL A 108 8.52 -5.23 3.20
N TYR A 109 8.24 -4.19 3.98
CA TYR A 109 8.00 -4.29 5.40
C TYR A 109 6.56 -3.88 5.72
N MET A 110 5.82 -4.79 6.32
CA MET A 110 4.41 -4.63 6.67
C MET A 110 4.28 -4.56 8.19
N ARG A 111 4.11 -3.36 8.74
CA ARG A 111 4.03 -3.15 10.19
C ARG A 111 2.59 -3.25 10.68
N ALA A 112 2.33 -4.21 11.55
CA ALA A 112 1.04 -4.38 12.21
C ALA A 112 0.93 -3.48 13.47
N ASN A 113 -0.30 -3.30 13.94
CA ASN A 113 -0.61 -2.72 15.24
C ASN A 113 -0.07 -3.59 16.40
N THR A 114 0.20 -2.96 17.53
CA THR A 114 0.78 -3.63 18.71
C THR A 114 -0.26 -4.03 19.75
N THR A 115 -1.50 -3.56 19.65
CA THR A 115 -2.60 -3.84 20.59
C THR A 115 -3.70 -4.67 19.92
N GLU A 116 -4.40 -5.52 20.69
CA GLU A 116 -5.46 -6.37 20.13
C GLU A 116 -6.66 -5.57 19.60
N ASP A 117 -6.96 -4.44 20.22
CA ASP A 117 -8.08 -3.57 19.87
C ASP A 117 -7.73 -2.58 18.74
N ASN A 118 -6.49 -2.63 18.23
CA ASN A 118 -5.99 -1.76 17.17
C ASN A 118 -6.11 -0.26 17.49
N THR A 119 -5.94 0.10 18.75
CA THR A 119 -5.99 1.49 19.21
C THR A 119 -4.59 2.05 19.52
N PRO A 120 -4.41 3.39 19.52
CA PRO A 120 -5.37 4.42 19.14
C PRO A 120 -5.58 4.51 17.62
N LEU A 121 -6.80 4.76 17.20
CA LEU A 121 -7.16 4.94 15.79
C LEU A 121 -8.28 5.97 15.66
N PHE A 122 -8.11 6.96 14.77
CA PHE A 122 -9.07 8.04 14.58
C PHE A 122 -9.37 8.26 13.11
N ASP A 123 -10.62 8.64 12.84
CA ASP A 123 -11.03 9.25 11.59
C ASP A 123 -10.81 10.77 11.67
N TYR A 124 -10.13 11.34 10.69
CA TYR A 124 -9.98 12.79 10.51
C TYR A 124 -10.84 13.23 9.33
N THR A 125 -11.82 14.08 9.58
CA THR A 125 -12.77 14.46 8.52
C THR A 125 -13.29 15.87 8.67
N LEU A 126 -13.63 16.48 7.53
CA LEU A 126 -14.39 17.74 7.46
C LEU A 126 -15.90 17.50 7.48
N MET A 127 -16.33 16.26 7.23
CA MET A 127 -17.75 15.90 7.16
C MET A 127 -18.00 14.64 7.99
N PRO A 128 -19.06 14.61 8.83
CA PRO A 128 -19.39 13.44 9.64
C PRO A 128 -20.05 12.33 8.82
N THR A 129 -19.37 11.89 7.74
CA THR A 129 -19.88 10.87 6.82
C THR A 129 -18.82 9.84 6.49
N HIS A 130 -19.20 8.57 6.53
CA HIS A 130 -18.52 7.51 5.82
C HIS A 130 -18.84 7.58 4.33
N MET A 131 -18.18 6.77 3.53
CA MET A 131 -18.38 6.76 2.07
C MET A 131 -19.84 6.54 1.66
N LYS A 132 -20.60 5.73 2.40
CA LYS A 132 -22.01 5.35 2.06
C LYS A 132 -23.04 5.76 3.10
N LYS A 133 -22.65 6.23 4.27
CA LYS A 133 -23.56 6.56 5.38
C LYS A 133 -23.00 7.68 6.25
N ARG A 134 -23.87 8.35 7.00
CA ARG A 134 -23.44 9.31 8.02
C ARG A 134 -22.84 8.58 9.22
N PHE A 135 -21.99 9.25 9.98
CA PHE A 135 -21.60 8.79 11.30
C PHE A 135 -22.85 8.66 12.20
N SER A 136 -22.90 7.59 12.97
CA SER A 136 -23.93 7.40 13.98
C SER A 136 -23.73 8.35 15.16
N PRO A 137 -24.78 8.65 15.95
CA PRO A 137 -24.62 9.43 17.18
C PRO A 137 -23.60 8.82 18.15
N ARG A 138 -23.43 7.49 18.15
CA ARG A 138 -22.44 6.81 19.00
C ARG A 138 -21.02 7.10 18.55
N GLU A 139 -20.74 7.13 17.25
CA GLU A 139 -19.42 7.47 16.69
C GLU A 139 -19.07 8.94 17.01
N LEU A 140 -20.06 9.81 17.11
CA LEU A 140 -19.88 11.23 17.37
C LEU A 140 -19.87 11.60 18.88
N GLN A 141 -19.88 10.64 19.82
CA GLN A 141 -19.88 10.95 21.25
C GLN A 141 -18.58 11.54 21.77
N GLU A 142 -17.47 11.14 21.18
CA GLU A 142 -16.12 11.49 21.66
C GLU A 142 -15.28 12.19 20.59
N TRP A 143 -15.94 12.90 19.67
CA TRP A 143 -15.19 13.66 18.67
C TRP A 143 -14.58 14.92 19.28
N GLU A 144 -13.44 15.31 18.74
CA GLU A 144 -12.77 16.56 19.07
C GLU A 144 -12.52 17.39 17.81
N ARG A 145 -12.41 18.70 18.00
CA ARG A 145 -11.99 19.60 16.91
C ARG A 145 -10.51 19.88 17.06
N VAL A 146 -9.73 19.38 16.12
CA VAL A 146 -8.27 19.49 16.13
C VAL A 146 -7.77 20.30 14.94
N GLU A 147 -6.51 20.71 14.99
CA GLU A 147 -5.85 21.30 13.84
C GLU A 147 -5.78 20.27 12.71
N GLY A 148 -5.98 20.75 11.47
CA GLY A 148 -5.84 19.89 10.29
C GLY A 148 -4.37 19.70 9.91
N PHE A 149 -4.16 18.87 8.91
CA PHE A 149 -2.84 18.64 8.30
C PHE A 149 -2.42 19.80 7.42
N GLY A 150 -1.15 19.94 7.08
CA GLY A 150 -0.61 21.04 6.30
C GLY A 150 -1.31 21.24 4.97
N PHE A 151 -1.68 20.14 4.28
CA PHE A 151 -2.46 20.20 3.03
C PHE A 151 -3.90 20.71 3.19
N MET A 152 -4.41 20.77 4.41
CA MET A 152 -5.74 21.31 4.72
C MET A 152 -5.75 22.83 4.90
N LYS A 153 -4.62 23.51 4.74
CA LYS A 153 -4.51 24.99 4.69
C LYS A 153 -5.10 25.70 5.92
N GLY A 154 -4.88 25.14 7.10
CA GLY A 154 -5.34 25.70 8.38
C GLY A 154 -6.81 25.42 8.74
N TYR A 155 -7.53 24.64 7.94
CA TYR A 155 -8.86 24.20 8.36
C TYR A 155 -8.78 23.15 9.46
N LYS A 156 -9.56 23.38 10.52
CA LYS A 156 -9.71 22.43 11.61
C LYS A 156 -10.63 21.27 11.19
N VAL A 157 -10.30 20.08 11.66
CA VAL A 157 -11.03 18.86 11.34
C VAL A 157 -11.65 18.24 12.58
N MET A 158 -12.62 17.38 12.37
CA MET A 158 -13.12 16.48 13.39
C MET A 158 -12.14 15.30 13.50
N GLN A 159 -11.69 15.02 14.71
CA GLN A 159 -10.99 13.80 15.09
C GLN A 159 -11.99 12.91 15.83
N ILE A 160 -12.29 11.76 15.27
CA ILE A 160 -13.34 10.87 15.77
C ILE A 160 -12.70 9.53 16.09
N PRO A 161 -12.78 9.04 17.35
CA PRO A 161 -12.24 7.73 17.71
C PRO A 161 -12.90 6.63 16.88
N THR A 162 -12.10 5.83 16.19
CA THR A 162 -12.59 4.70 15.41
C THR A 162 -12.88 3.55 16.35
N ARG A 163 -14.16 3.28 16.56
CA ARG A 163 -14.65 2.21 17.45
C ARG A 163 -14.92 0.90 16.74
N THR A 164 -15.01 0.96 15.43
CA THR A 164 -15.20 -0.23 14.61
C THR A 164 -13.85 -0.58 14.00
N PRO A 165 -13.28 -1.72 14.37
CA PRO A 165 -12.11 -2.20 13.64
C PRO A 165 -12.47 -2.26 12.16
N PRO A 166 -11.56 -1.98 11.24
CA PRO A 166 -11.77 -2.25 9.84
C PRO A 166 -12.32 -3.67 9.68
N VAL A 167 -13.16 -3.89 8.69
CA VAL A 167 -13.85 -5.17 8.39
C VAL A 167 -12.92 -6.39 8.46
N PHE A 168 -11.62 -6.16 8.42
CA PHE A 168 -10.53 -7.13 8.41
C PHE A 168 -10.12 -7.66 9.79
N TYR A 169 -10.59 -7.05 10.89
CA TYR A 169 -10.18 -7.37 12.29
C TYR A 169 -11.31 -7.95 13.13
N SER A 170 -12.35 -8.51 12.52
CA SER A 170 -13.40 -9.17 13.30
C SER A 170 -12.83 -10.36 14.09
N LYS A 171 -13.05 -10.39 15.40
CA LYS A 171 -12.70 -11.54 16.25
C LYS A 171 -13.31 -12.85 15.76
N ASP A 172 -14.43 -12.76 15.06
CA ASP A 172 -15.19 -13.88 14.51
C ASP A 172 -14.75 -14.25 13.09
N ASN A 173 -13.82 -13.47 12.51
CA ASN A 173 -13.25 -13.82 11.22
C ASN A 173 -12.06 -14.76 11.45
N PRO A 174 -12.16 -16.06 11.13
CA PRO A 174 -11.06 -17.01 11.29
C PRO A 174 -9.80 -16.60 10.51
N LEU A 175 -9.95 -15.72 9.53
CA LEU A 175 -8.88 -15.13 8.74
C LEU A 175 -8.17 -13.97 9.47
N GLY A 176 -8.79 -13.40 10.51
CA GLY A 176 -8.26 -12.22 11.23
C GLY A 176 -7.01 -12.52 12.04
N LYS A 177 -6.92 -13.70 12.63
CA LYS A 177 -5.85 -14.02 13.61
C LYS A 177 -4.44 -14.10 13.00
N GLY A 178 -4.27 -14.48 11.75
CA GLY A 178 -2.96 -14.58 11.09
C GLY A 178 -2.55 -13.31 10.28
N ARG A 179 -3.45 -12.33 10.13
CA ARG A 179 -3.27 -11.20 9.21
C ARG A 179 -2.82 -9.89 9.87
N THR A 180 -2.56 -9.94 11.16
CA THR A 180 -2.10 -8.80 11.95
C THR A 180 -0.62 -8.90 12.30
N ALA A 181 0.12 -9.81 11.68
CA ALA A 181 1.54 -9.96 11.92
C ALA A 181 2.36 -8.87 11.23
N THR A 182 3.45 -8.47 11.87
CA THR A 182 4.49 -7.70 11.20
C THR A 182 5.30 -8.64 10.33
N LEU A 183 5.47 -8.32 9.06
CA LEU A 183 6.11 -9.17 8.05
C LEU A 183 7.19 -8.39 7.30
N LEU A 184 8.27 -9.07 6.95
CA LEU A 184 9.36 -8.55 6.13
C LEU A 184 9.64 -9.53 4.99
N PHE A 185 9.79 -9.04 3.76
CA PHE A 185 10.07 -9.87 2.59
C PHE A 185 11.16 -9.22 1.73
N ASP A 186 11.99 -10.04 1.09
CA ASP A 186 12.78 -9.67 -0.08
C ASP A 186 11.98 -10.06 -1.33
N VAL A 187 11.39 -9.09 -1.99
CA VAL A 187 10.49 -9.34 -3.13
C VAL A 187 11.23 -9.61 -4.44
N GLN A 188 12.54 -9.41 -4.46
CA GLN A 188 13.38 -9.82 -5.59
C GLN A 188 13.75 -11.32 -5.47
N ALA A 189 14.06 -11.78 -4.27
CA ALA A 189 14.38 -13.19 -4.02
C ALA A 189 13.11 -14.06 -3.86
N ASP A 190 12.04 -13.49 -3.34
CA ASP A 190 10.73 -14.14 -3.11
C ASP A 190 9.58 -13.25 -3.63
N PRO A 191 9.39 -13.14 -4.94
CA PRO A 191 8.33 -12.30 -5.53
C PRO A 191 6.92 -12.66 -5.06
N GLY A 192 6.68 -13.93 -4.72
CA GLY A 192 5.40 -14.40 -4.19
C GLY A 192 5.20 -14.17 -2.70
N GLN A 193 6.15 -13.56 -2.01
CA GLN A 193 6.07 -13.23 -0.57
C GLN A 193 5.59 -14.41 0.30
N THR A 194 6.17 -15.57 0.06
CA THR A 194 5.83 -16.84 0.74
C THR A 194 6.71 -17.14 1.95
N LYS A 195 7.86 -16.46 2.05
CA LYS A 195 8.90 -16.71 3.06
C LYS A 195 9.31 -15.40 3.75
N PRO A 196 8.62 -15.02 4.83
CA PRO A 196 9.04 -13.84 5.61
C PRO A 196 10.47 -13.97 6.09
N LEU A 197 11.22 -12.86 6.03
CA LEU A 197 12.57 -12.77 6.57
C LEU A 197 12.54 -12.50 8.08
N ASP A 198 13.52 -13.07 8.78
CA ASP A 198 13.84 -12.71 10.15
C ASP A 198 15.29 -12.15 10.18
N ASP A 199 15.42 -10.91 9.71
CA ASP A 199 16.69 -10.19 9.64
C ASP A 199 16.54 -8.82 10.32
N GLN A 200 17.20 -8.67 11.47
CA GLN A 200 17.08 -7.46 12.28
C GLN A 200 17.72 -6.24 11.63
N GLU A 201 18.80 -6.40 10.86
CA GLU A 201 19.48 -5.26 10.21
C GLU A 201 18.61 -4.68 9.09
N ILE A 202 18.05 -5.57 8.27
CA ILE A 202 17.12 -5.17 7.22
C ILE A 202 15.85 -4.56 7.84
N GLU A 203 15.33 -5.15 8.92
CA GLU A 203 14.16 -4.59 9.59
C GLU A 203 14.40 -3.19 10.15
N ILE A 204 15.53 -2.95 10.78
CA ILE A 204 15.92 -1.60 11.27
C ILE A 204 15.98 -0.62 10.10
N HIS A 205 16.56 -1.02 8.97
CA HIS A 205 16.60 -0.21 7.76
C HIS A 205 15.18 0.16 7.29
N MET A 206 14.29 -0.81 7.18
CA MET A 206 12.93 -0.61 6.73
C MET A 206 12.09 0.21 7.71
N ILE A 207 12.28 0.06 9.02
CA ILE A 207 11.67 0.92 10.04
C ILE A 207 12.13 2.37 9.85
N LYS A 208 13.42 2.62 9.62
CA LYS A 208 13.95 3.97 9.37
C LYS A 208 13.28 4.61 8.14
N LEU A 209 13.13 3.86 7.06
CA LEU A 209 12.41 4.33 5.88
C LEU A 209 10.94 4.62 6.19
N MET A 210 10.27 3.70 6.88
CA MET A 210 8.86 3.85 7.26
C MET A 210 8.59 5.10 8.08
N ILE A 211 9.30 5.28 9.20
CA ILE A 211 9.05 6.45 10.09
C ILE A 211 9.42 7.77 9.42
N ARG A 212 10.41 7.76 8.50
CA ARG A 212 10.77 8.92 7.69
C ARG A 212 9.63 9.31 6.73
N GLU A 213 9.09 8.34 6.01
CA GLU A 213 8.00 8.60 5.08
C GLU A 213 6.69 8.92 5.83
N MET A 214 6.44 8.33 7.00
CA MET A 214 5.33 8.71 7.87
C MET A 214 5.43 10.18 8.27
N ALA A 215 6.60 10.65 8.74
CA ALA A 215 6.81 12.05 9.10
C ALA A 215 6.67 13.00 7.89
N ARG A 216 7.18 12.62 6.70
CA ARG A 216 6.99 13.41 5.46
C ARG A 216 5.53 13.62 5.11
N ASN A 217 4.72 12.61 5.35
CA ASN A 217 3.29 12.61 5.06
C ASN A 217 2.43 13.11 6.23
N GLU A 218 3.02 13.79 7.21
CA GLU A 218 2.33 14.38 8.36
C GLU A 218 1.49 13.35 9.12
N CYS A 219 2.05 12.14 9.31
CA CYS A 219 1.39 11.07 10.02
C CYS A 219 1.09 11.49 11.46
N PRO A 220 -0.15 11.34 11.94
CA PRO A 220 -0.50 11.69 13.31
C PRO A 220 0.27 10.85 14.34
N SER A 221 0.64 11.46 15.48
CA SER A 221 1.46 10.83 16.52
C SER A 221 0.88 9.52 17.06
N GLU A 222 -0.44 9.41 17.13
CA GLU A 222 -1.10 8.18 17.57
C GLU A 222 -0.86 6.98 16.66
N GLN A 223 -0.53 7.18 15.39
CA GLN A 223 -0.18 6.07 14.50
C GLN A 223 1.17 5.45 14.86
N TYR A 224 2.12 6.26 15.32
CA TYR A 224 3.38 5.73 15.85
C TYR A 224 3.12 4.90 17.11
N VAL A 225 2.25 5.37 18.01
CA VAL A 225 1.83 4.61 19.21
C VAL A 225 1.15 3.30 18.80
N ARG A 226 0.19 3.34 17.90
CA ARG A 226 -0.55 2.15 17.40
C ARG A 226 0.38 1.09 16.83
N LEU A 227 1.40 1.52 16.13
CA LEU A 227 2.37 0.64 15.45
C LEU A 227 3.57 0.28 16.33
N GLY A 228 3.68 0.85 17.56
CA GLY A 228 4.84 0.67 18.42
C GLY A 228 6.13 1.17 17.77
N LEU A 229 6.06 2.30 17.10
CA LEU A 229 7.19 2.93 16.41
C LEU A 229 7.61 4.21 17.15
N PRO A 230 8.90 4.55 17.17
CA PRO A 230 9.33 5.85 17.66
C PRO A 230 8.97 6.93 16.62
N GLU A 231 8.48 8.06 17.10
CA GLU A 231 8.07 9.17 16.23
C GLU A 231 9.29 9.89 15.66
N ALA A 232 9.23 10.18 14.35
CA ALA A 232 10.13 11.10 13.67
C ALA A 232 9.40 12.43 13.42
N VAL A 233 10.13 13.54 13.50
CA VAL A 233 9.54 14.88 13.42
C VAL A 233 9.98 15.58 12.15
N ARG A 234 9.00 16.06 11.36
CA ARG A 234 9.27 16.91 10.21
C ARG A 234 9.52 18.34 10.67
N LEU A 235 10.74 18.84 10.48
CA LEU A 235 11.17 20.18 10.91
C LEU A 235 10.87 21.25 9.84
N GLY A 236 10.68 20.85 8.58
CA GLY A 236 10.38 21.76 7.47
C GLY A 236 10.79 21.23 6.12
N LYS A 237 10.58 22.03 5.06
CA LYS A 237 11.09 21.73 3.71
C LYS A 237 12.51 22.29 3.58
N GLY A 238 13.47 21.43 3.29
CA GLY A 238 14.82 21.80 2.90
C GLY A 238 14.92 22.07 1.39
N HIS A 239 16.13 22.35 0.89
CA HIS A 239 16.41 22.49 -0.56
C HIS A 239 16.29 21.10 -1.22
N GLY A 240 15.07 20.78 -1.70
CA GLY A 240 14.78 19.53 -2.43
C GLY A 240 14.23 18.38 -1.61
N ASP A 241 14.51 18.31 -0.29
CA ASP A 241 14.02 17.26 0.60
C ASP A 241 13.53 17.83 1.94
N ASP A 242 12.61 17.09 2.57
CA ASP A 242 12.15 17.42 3.92
C ASP A 242 13.25 17.19 4.95
N VAL A 243 13.39 18.14 5.88
CA VAL A 243 14.27 17.98 7.04
C VAL A 243 13.49 17.21 8.11
N ILE A 244 13.94 15.99 8.38
CA ILE A 244 13.28 15.09 9.34
C ILE A 244 14.27 14.76 10.44
N GLU A 245 13.88 15.04 11.68
CA GLU A 245 14.59 14.60 12.88
C GLU A 245 14.22 13.14 13.16
N MET A 246 15.22 12.27 13.05
CA MET A 246 15.05 10.84 13.26
C MET A 246 15.28 10.47 14.72
N PRO A 247 14.51 9.51 15.27
CA PRO A 247 14.77 8.98 16.61
C PRO A 247 16.11 8.26 16.65
N SER A 248 16.66 8.10 17.88
CA SER A 248 17.92 7.40 18.09
C SER A 248 17.83 5.93 17.66
N ASP A 249 18.95 5.35 17.24
CA ASP A 249 19.04 3.94 16.83
C ASP A 249 18.58 2.97 17.91
N ASN A 250 18.78 3.32 19.21
CA ASN A 250 18.30 2.49 20.31
C ASN A 250 16.77 2.40 20.34
N LYS A 251 16.08 3.53 20.16
CA LYS A 251 14.61 3.54 20.09
C LYS A 251 14.08 2.75 18.89
N ILE A 252 14.80 2.80 17.76
CA ILE A 252 14.45 2.02 16.57
C ILE A 252 14.64 0.53 16.83
N LYS A 253 15.73 0.12 17.49
CA LYS A 253 15.96 -1.28 17.88
C LYS A 253 14.90 -1.80 18.86
N GLU A 254 14.46 -0.97 19.80
CA GLU A 254 13.35 -1.31 20.71
C GLU A 254 12.06 -1.59 19.93
N ALA A 255 11.78 -0.85 18.86
CA ALA A 255 10.62 -1.08 18.03
C ALA A 255 10.62 -2.45 17.33
N CYS A 256 11.79 -3.03 17.03
CA CYS A 256 11.86 -4.39 16.50
C CYS A 256 11.36 -5.45 17.48
N VAL A 257 11.45 -5.19 18.78
CA VAL A 257 10.99 -6.12 19.83
C VAL A 257 9.48 -6.02 20.04
N LEU A 258 8.88 -4.84 19.81
CA LEU A 258 7.45 -4.56 19.99
C LEU A 258 6.58 -5.06 18.81
N LYS A 259 6.98 -6.13 18.13
CA LYS A 259 6.31 -6.62 16.91
C LYS A 259 4.95 -7.28 17.13
N LYS A 260 4.61 -7.67 18.36
CA LYS A 260 3.44 -8.51 18.65
C LYS A 260 2.50 -7.80 19.59
N PRO A 261 1.18 -7.79 19.34
CA PRO A 261 0.20 -7.47 20.35
C PRO A 261 0.42 -8.40 21.55
N GLN A 262 0.43 -7.85 22.75
CA GLN A 262 0.51 -8.68 23.98
C GLN A 262 -0.71 -9.61 24.00
N GLY A 263 -0.49 -10.93 24.09
CA GLY A 263 -1.55 -11.94 24.16
C GLY A 263 -1.85 -12.67 22.85
N ILE A 264 -1.25 -12.28 21.72
CA ILE A 264 -1.30 -13.09 20.51
C ILE A 264 -0.09 -14.01 20.51
N GLU A 265 -0.30 -15.29 20.87
CA GLU A 265 0.69 -16.32 20.60
C GLU A 265 1.06 -16.27 19.13
N SER A 266 2.37 -16.28 18.84
CA SER A 266 2.84 -16.41 17.47
C SER A 266 2.21 -17.66 16.88
N ALA A 267 1.27 -17.48 15.95
CA ALA A 267 1.01 -18.56 15.02
C ALA A 267 2.38 -18.87 14.39
N ASP A 268 2.82 -20.11 14.59
CA ASP A 268 4.08 -20.59 14.03
C ASP A 268 3.93 -20.52 12.51
N HIS A 269 4.43 -19.44 11.93
CA HIS A 269 4.34 -19.16 10.50
C HIS A 269 5.50 -19.88 9.77
N GLY A 270 5.67 -21.14 10.07
CA GLY A 270 6.28 -22.03 9.11
C GLY A 270 5.43 -21.99 7.83
N ALA A 271 6.01 -22.30 6.69
CA ALA A 271 5.38 -22.26 5.36
C ALA A 271 4.03 -23.03 5.22
N GLU A 272 3.47 -23.50 6.31
CA GLU A 272 2.16 -24.15 6.46
C GLU A 272 1.12 -23.31 7.21
N GLY A 273 1.42 -22.06 7.59
CA GLY A 273 0.74 -21.37 8.69
C GLY A 273 -0.35 -20.38 8.36
N PHE A 274 -0.74 -20.15 7.11
CA PHE A 274 -2.00 -19.49 6.84
C PHE A 274 -3.12 -20.52 6.99
N PRO A 275 -4.17 -20.25 7.81
CA PRO A 275 -5.29 -21.18 7.90
C PRO A 275 -5.83 -21.40 6.48
N LYS A 276 -5.63 -22.61 5.96
CA LYS A 276 -6.29 -23.02 4.72
C LYS A 276 -7.77 -22.76 4.93
N MET A 277 -8.33 -21.81 4.19
CA MET A 277 -9.77 -21.68 4.14
C MET A 277 -10.32 -23.04 3.76
N PRO A 278 -11.32 -23.54 4.47
CA PRO A 278 -12.13 -24.59 3.91
C PRO A 278 -12.85 -23.97 2.71
N PHE A 279 -12.19 -23.99 1.55
CA PHE A 279 -12.94 -23.92 0.33
C PHE A 279 -13.87 -25.15 0.41
N GLN A 280 -15.12 -24.93 0.75
CA GLN A 280 -16.12 -25.77 0.13
C GLN A 280 -15.78 -25.64 -1.36
N LYS A 281 -15.19 -26.69 -1.90
CA LYS A 281 -15.29 -26.93 -3.33
C LYS A 281 -16.77 -26.78 -3.60
N VAL A 282 -17.18 -25.62 -4.04
CA VAL A 282 -18.42 -25.48 -4.80
C VAL A 282 -18.02 -26.26 -6.05
N ALA A 283 -18.28 -27.56 -6.01
CA ALA A 283 -18.28 -28.38 -7.18
C ALA A 283 -19.26 -27.66 -8.10
N TRP A 284 -18.74 -27.10 -9.16
CA TRP A 284 -19.53 -26.70 -10.29
C TRP A 284 -20.07 -28.00 -10.90
N GLU A 285 -21.09 -28.58 -10.23
CA GLU A 285 -21.95 -29.56 -10.83
C GLU A 285 -22.95 -28.79 -11.67
N GLY A 286 -22.64 -28.69 -12.93
CA GLY A 286 -23.57 -28.14 -13.91
C GLY A 286 -22.84 -27.61 -15.12
N GLU A 287 -22.63 -28.46 -16.09
CA GLU A 287 -22.68 -28.09 -17.50
C GLU A 287 -24.05 -27.46 -17.82
N LYS A 288 -24.22 -26.19 -17.42
CA LYS A 288 -25.11 -25.29 -18.11
C LYS A 288 -24.19 -24.39 -18.92
N THR A 289 -24.08 -24.71 -20.19
CA THR A 289 -23.68 -23.78 -21.24
C THR A 289 -24.55 -22.56 -21.10
N LEU A 290 -24.07 -21.56 -20.38
CA LEU A 290 -24.52 -20.18 -20.59
C LEU A 290 -24.04 -19.87 -21.99
N ASP A 291 -24.97 -19.63 -22.92
CA ASP A 291 -24.68 -19.06 -24.23
C ASP A 291 -23.85 -17.81 -23.99
N SER A 292 -22.53 -17.95 -24.17
CA SER A 292 -21.59 -16.85 -24.05
C SER A 292 -21.99 -15.83 -25.10
N PRO A 293 -22.09 -14.54 -24.78
CA PRO A 293 -22.25 -13.52 -25.77
C PRO A 293 -21.13 -13.72 -26.79
N THR A 294 -21.46 -13.85 -28.06
CA THR A 294 -20.53 -14.02 -29.15
C THR A 294 -19.64 -12.77 -29.24
N PHE A 295 -18.49 -12.81 -28.59
CA PHE A 295 -17.44 -11.84 -28.85
C PHE A 295 -16.86 -12.13 -30.25
N PRO A 296 -16.54 -11.10 -31.03
CA PRO A 296 -15.85 -11.25 -32.28
C PRO A 296 -14.58 -12.09 -32.09
N ASP A 297 -14.30 -12.99 -33.06
CA ASP A 297 -13.19 -13.97 -32.94
C ASP A 297 -11.79 -13.36 -32.72
N ASN A 298 -11.62 -12.08 -33.00
CA ASN A 298 -10.41 -11.29 -32.75
C ASN A 298 -10.24 -10.86 -31.25
N LEU A 299 -11.22 -11.13 -30.38
CA LEU A 299 -11.19 -10.81 -28.95
C LEU A 299 -11.19 -12.05 -28.05
N LYS A 300 -11.00 -13.24 -28.59
CA LYS A 300 -10.82 -14.46 -27.80
C LYS A 300 -9.46 -14.44 -27.12
N LEU A 301 -9.42 -13.99 -25.87
CA LEU A 301 -8.29 -14.17 -24.97
C LEU A 301 -8.14 -15.66 -24.67
N ARG A 302 -7.08 -16.28 -25.15
CA ARG A 302 -6.74 -17.66 -24.76
C ARG A 302 -6.29 -17.66 -23.30
N PRO A 303 -6.73 -18.62 -22.47
CA PRO A 303 -6.17 -18.80 -21.13
C PRO A 303 -4.67 -19.09 -21.27
N GLY A 304 -3.82 -18.28 -20.60
CA GLY A 304 -2.39 -18.51 -20.54
C GLY A 304 -1.49 -17.47 -21.23
N TYR A 305 -2.02 -16.35 -21.74
CA TYR A 305 -1.20 -15.27 -22.29
C TYR A 305 -1.32 -14.00 -21.46
N LEU A 306 -0.56 -13.92 -20.39
CA LEU A 306 -0.05 -12.67 -19.86
C LEU A 306 1.26 -12.38 -20.62
N PHE A 307 1.13 -11.46 -21.55
CA PHE A 307 2.16 -10.61 -22.16
C PHE A 307 3.59 -11.15 -22.31
N SER A 308 3.82 -11.91 -23.35
CA SER A 308 5.04 -11.82 -24.14
C SER A 308 4.73 -12.22 -25.59
N GLN A 309 4.57 -11.22 -26.43
CA GLN A 309 5.04 -11.17 -27.80
C GLN A 309 4.44 -9.97 -28.55
N THR A 310 5.28 -9.00 -28.83
CA THR A 310 5.09 -8.02 -29.90
C THR A 310 4.96 -8.77 -31.23
N LYS A 311 3.77 -8.74 -31.83
CA LYS A 311 3.66 -9.04 -33.26
C LYS A 311 3.98 -7.77 -34.03
N GLU A 312 4.97 -7.87 -34.89
CA GLU A 312 5.29 -6.86 -35.90
C GLU A 312 4.03 -6.37 -36.61
N VAL A 313 3.89 -5.06 -36.71
CA VAL A 313 2.87 -4.41 -37.50
C VAL A 313 3.32 -4.54 -38.96
N PRO A 314 2.54 -5.13 -39.85
CA PRO A 314 2.93 -5.17 -41.28
C PRO A 314 2.96 -3.75 -41.84
N GLU A 315 4.08 -3.40 -42.49
CA GLU A 315 4.20 -2.19 -43.30
C GLU A 315 3.08 -2.15 -44.34
N LYS A 316 2.34 -1.04 -44.36
CA LYS A 316 1.42 -0.74 -45.44
C LYS A 316 2.24 -0.21 -46.62
N THR A 317 2.29 -0.99 -47.66
CA THR A 317 2.58 -0.51 -49.03
C THR A 317 1.49 0.43 -49.53
#